data_6a29088d52eccb9eca98c1cd960dee64
#
_entry.id   6a29088d52eccb9eca98c1cd960dee64
#
_cell.length_a   1.000
_cell.length_b   1.000
_cell.length_c   1.000
_cell.angle_alpha   90.00
_cell.angle_beta   90.00
_cell.angle_gamma   90.00
#
_symmetry.space_group_name_H-M   'P 1'
#
loop_
_entity.id
_entity.type
_entity.pdbx_description
1 polymer ?
#
loop_
_entity_poly.entity_id
_entity_poly.type
_entity_poly.pdbx_seq_one_letter_code
_entity_poly.pdbx_strand_id
1 'polypeptide(L)'
;MRHAHLRTSFVLTLLISALAFTACQQGDRATASTDKPATSGKIAITTSSEEARKEFLAGRDLAEKLRITDSIAHFDKAISLDPNFALAELNRANVSPTGKEFFEHLKKAVALADKASDGERMLIQANEAGANADPTKQKEILDKLVAAYPNDERAHFTLGGYYFGQQDFGQAITHYKRATELAPDYSTAFNILGYAYRQNEQYSDAENAFKKYIELIPNDPNPYDSYAELLLKMGRFDEAITQYNKALSVEPNFVNSHFGIAAALTYEGKATEAQAELQKMSDKARTDGERRTALFGQTVVDVDNGKFDQALAEAAKQYAIAEKGNDAAGMTGDLQLKGNILLEMGKADDAKKAFEQALKTTADSGLSQAVKDNAALFQHYNLARVAIAKKDLATAKTETETFRKGTEAAKNANQLKQAHELAGRIALEEKNYDNAIAELGQANQQNPQVLYYLGQAYQGKGDAAKAKASFTKAAKFNSLPALNYAFVRTKAEKALAT
;
A
#
# COMPACT_ATOMS: atom_id res chain seq x y z
N MET A 1 -6.98 -11.51 2.74
CA MET A 1 -6.45 -10.69 1.63
C MET A 1 -6.22 -9.21 1.97
N ARG A 2 -6.73 -8.68 3.09
CA ARG A 2 -6.75 -7.23 3.35
C ARG A 2 -5.92 -6.74 4.51
N HIS A 3 -5.59 -7.56 5.50
CA HIS A 3 -4.57 -7.16 6.49
C HIS A 3 -3.17 -7.08 5.86
N ALA A 4 -2.89 -7.88 4.82
CA ALA A 4 -1.74 -7.67 3.95
C ALA A 4 -1.87 -6.40 3.07
N HIS A 5 -3.08 -5.96 2.71
CA HIS A 5 -3.28 -4.80 1.83
C HIS A 5 -3.04 -3.45 2.49
N LEU A 6 -3.29 -3.25 3.78
CA LEU A 6 -2.77 -2.04 4.43
C LEU A 6 -1.23 -2.05 4.52
N ARG A 7 -0.63 -3.23 4.53
CA ARG A 7 0.82 -3.43 4.62
C ARG A 7 1.50 -3.54 3.26
N THR A 8 0.79 -4.12 2.27
CA THR A 8 1.22 -4.19 0.86
C THR A 8 0.52 -3.15 -0.03
N SER A 9 -0.52 -2.45 0.43
CA SER A 9 -1.18 -1.37 -0.33
C SER A 9 -0.24 -0.23 -0.69
N PHE A 10 0.92 -0.13 -0.06
CA PHE A 10 2.01 0.67 -0.59
C PHE A 10 2.54 0.18 -1.95
N VAL A 11 2.31 -1.10 -2.29
CA VAL A 11 2.70 -1.67 -3.59
C VAL A 11 1.49 -1.83 -4.54
N LEU A 12 0.26 -1.93 -4.01
CA LEU A 12 -0.94 -2.17 -4.82
C LEU A 12 -1.78 -0.92 -5.08
N THR A 13 -1.53 0.21 -4.40
CA THR A 13 -2.11 1.51 -4.76
C THR A 13 -1.60 2.02 -6.13
N LEU A 14 -0.67 1.29 -6.74
CA LEU A 14 -0.09 1.55 -8.05
C LEU A 14 -0.91 0.96 -9.23
N LEU A 15 -1.99 0.22 -8.99
CA LEU A 15 -2.71 -0.49 -10.05
C LEU A 15 -4.09 0.05 -10.38
N ILE A 16 -4.58 1.12 -9.73
CA ILE A 16 -5.89 1.69 -10.02
C ILE A 16 -5.73 3.19 -10.31
N SER A 17 -5.26 3.50 -11.51
CA SER A 17 -5.23 4.86 -12.05
C SER A 17 -5.59 4.84 -13.52
N ALA A 18 -6.71 5.36 -13.83
CA ALA A 18 -7.23 5.91 -15.08
C ALA A 18 -8.56 5.33 -15.55
N LEU A 19 -9.54 6.22 -15.66
CA LEU A 19 -10.25 6.46 -16.91
C LEU A 19 -11.12 7.71 -16.78
N ALA A 20 -10.80 8.67 -17.61
CA ALA A 20 -11.71 9.74 -17.97
C ALA A 20 -12.54 9.29 -19.19
N PHE A 21 -13.84 9.44 -19.15
CA PHE A 21 -14.65 9.61 -20.34
C PHE A 21 -15.55 10.83 -20.17
N THR A 22 -15.33 11.77 -21.07
CA THR A 22 -16.17 12.94 -21.33
C THR A 22 -17.52 12.51 -21.91
N ALA A 23 -18.60 12.97 -21.27
CA ALA A 23 -19.87 13.18 -21.96
C ALA A 23 -20.50 14.44 -21.39
N CYS A 24 -20.49 15.51 -22.18
CA CYS A 24 -21.33 16.68 -21.98
C CYS A 24 -22.79 16.27 -22.14
N GLN A 25 -23.63 16.67 -21.18
CA GLN A 25 -24.94 17.22 -21.50
C GLN A 25 -25.43 18.12 -20.37
N GLN A 26 -25.83 19.30 -20.78
CA GLN A 26 -26.55 20.33 -19.98
C GLN A 26 -27.94 19.83 -19.61
N GLY A 27 -28.37 20.15 -18.42
CA GLY A 27 -29.78 19.99 -18.00
C GLY A 27 -30.00 20.49 -16.56
N ASP A 28 -30.56 21.66 -16.47
CA ASP A 28 -31.40 22.22 -15.42
C ASP A 28 -30.95 22.32 -13.97
N ARG A 29 -30.90 23.57 -13.54
CA ARG A 29 -30.82 24.05 -12.17
C ARG A 29 -31.97 23.49 -11.30
N ALA A 30 -31.62 22.59 -10.40
CA ALA A 30 -32.44 22.36 -9.21
C ALA A 30 -31.93 23.27 -8.07
N THR A 31 -32.87 23.95 -7.43
CA THR A 31 -32.69 24.91 -6.35
C THR A 31 -31.90 24.28 -5.20
N ALA A 32 -30.78 24.92 -4.80
CA ALA A 32 -30.02 24.58 -3.64
C ALA A 32 -30.90 24.66 -2.38
N SER A 33 -31.10 23.54 -1.71
CA SER A 33 -31.54 23.47 -0.32
C SER A 33 -30.45 24.04 0.56
N THR A 34 -30.71 25.18 1.19
CA THR A 34 -29.82 25.76 2.20
C THR A 34 -30.05 25.07 3.53
N ASP A 35 -29.58 23.86 3.68
CA ASP A 35 -29.48 23.22 5.00
C ASP A 35 -28.30 23.81 5.76
N LYS A 36 -28.62 24.47 6.90
CA LYS A 36 -27.63 24.96 7.86
C LYS A 36 -26.73 23.77 8.31
N PRO A 37 -25.39 23.95 8.46
CA PRO A 37 -24.53 22.92 9.00
C PRO A 37 -25.08 22.46 10.35
N ALA A 38 -25.07 21.14 10.55
CA ALA A 38 -25.50 20.53 11.81
C ALA A 38 -24.81 21.21 13.00
N THR A 39 -25.57 21.52 14.05
CA THR A 39 -25.14 22.28 15.24
C THR A 39 -23.98 21.67 16.01
N SER A 40 -23.54 20.46 15.67
CA SER A 40 -22.41 19.73 16.30
C SER A 40 -21.05 19.95 15.62
N GLY A 41 -21.01 20.50 14.40
CA GLY A 41 -19.76 20.60 13.61
C GLY A 41 -19.18 19.25 13.17
N LYS A 42 -19.93 18.15 13.31
CA LYS A 42 -19.56 16.79 12.92
C LYS A 42 -20.34 16.35 11.70
N ILE A 43 -19.74 15.46 10.89
CA ILE A 43 -20.39 14.82 9.75
C ILE A 43 -21.52 13.92 10.29
N ALA A 44 -22.75 14.19 9.86
CA ALA A 44 -23.90 13.38 10.24
C ALA A 44 -23.82 11.98 9.62
N ILE A 45 -24.42 10.99 10.28
CA ILE A 45 -24.65 9.64 9.73
C ILE A 45 -26.12 9.58 9.30
N THR A 46 -26.37 9.55 7.99
CA THR A 46 -27.71 9.63 7.40
C THR A 46 -28.25 8.24 7.12
N THR A 47 -29.25 7.83 7.89
CA THR A 47 -30.03 6.60 7.69
C THR A 47 -31.42 6.77 8.29
N SER A 48 -32.42 6.12 7.70
CA SER A 48 -33.81 6.09 8.20
C SER A 48 -34.04 5.05 9.29
N SER A 49 -33.05 4.15 9.56
CA SER A 49 -33.17 3.02 10.47
C SER A 49 -32.13 3.08 11.59
N GLU A 50 -32.57 3.18 12.84
CA GLU A 50 -31.67 3.12 13.99
C GLU A 50 -30.96 1.76 14.12
N GLU A 51 -31.59 0.67 13.68
CA GLU A 51 -30.96 -0.65 13.63
C GLU A 51 -29.87 -0.69 12.57
N ALA A 52 -30.10 -0.09 11.39
CA ALA A 52 -29.04 0.06 10.38
C ALA A 52 -27.88 0.91 10.90
N ARG A 53 -28.15 1.99 11.62
CA ARG A 53 -27.14 2.82 12.28
C ARG A 53 -26.30 2.01 13.27
N LYS A 54 -26.94 1.21 14.11
CA LYS A 54 -26.26 0.36 15.11
C LYS A 54 -25.33 -0.65 14.44
N GLU A 55 -25.80 -1.34 13.40
CA GLU A 55 -24.98 -2.29 12.63
C GLU A 55 -23.82 -1.58 11.92
N PHE A 56 -24.08 -0.45 11.29
CA PHE A 56 -23.04 0.38 10.66
C PHE A 56 -21.93 0.77 11.66
N LEU A 57 -22.31 1.23 12.85
CA LEU A 57 -21.34 1.62 13.89
C LEU A 57 -20.51 0.43 14.37
N ALA A 58 -21.13 -0.75 14.56
CA ALA A 58 -20.42 -1.97 14.91
C ALA A 58 -19.44 -2.40 13.80
N GLY A 59 -19.88 -2.38 12.54
CA GLY A 59 -19.02 -2.67 11.39
C GLY A 59 -17.86 -1.69 11.28
N ARG A 60 -18.11 -0.39 11.50
CA ARG A 60 -17.07 0.65 11.48
C ARG A 60 -16.05 0.45 12.60
N ASP A 61 -16.47 0.18 13.83
CA ASP A 61 -15.56 -0.10 14.95
C ASP A 61 -14.64 -1.30 14.65
N LEU A 62 -15.19 -2.38 14.10
CA LEU A 62 -14.41 -3.55 13.68
C LEU A 62 -13.43 -3.20 12.55
N ALA A 63 -13.89 -2.45 11.54
CA ALA A 63 -13.03 -2.05 10.42
C ALA A 63 -11.89 -1.13 10.89
N GLU A 64 -12.17 -0.19 11.78
CA GLU A 64 -11.19 0.70 12.39
C GLU A 64 -10.15 -0.05 13.23
N LYS A 65 -10.52 -1.15 13.88
CA LYS A 65 -9.63 -2.11 14.57
C LYS A 65 -8.94 -3.10 13.63
N LEU A 66 -9.06 -2.93 12.31
CA LEU A 66 -8.53 -3.82 11.27
C LEU A 66 -9.11 -5.25 11.30
N ARG A 67 -10.24 -5.46 11.98
CA ARG A 67 -11.02 -6.71 11.93
C ARG A 67 -11.93 -6.71 10.70
N ILE A 68 -11.30 -6.57 9.54
CA ILE A 68 -11.97 -6.31 8.25
C ILE A 68 -12.98 -7.39 7.90
N THR A 69 -12.59 -8.67 8.00
CA THR A 69 -13.48 -9.80 7.66
C THR A 69 -14.72 -9.80 8.54
N ASP A 70 -14.56 -9.51 9.82
CA ASP A 70 -15.67 -9.51 10.78
C ASP A 70 -16.61 -8.30 10.54
N SER A 71 -16.08 -7.17 10.04
CA SER A 71 -16.87 -5.96 9.77
C SER A 71 -17.84 -6.10 8.60
N ILE A 72 -17.56 -6.99 7.64
CA ILE A 72 -18.34 -7.16 6.40
C ILE A 72 -19.80 -7.48 6.71
N ALA A 73 -20.04 -8.46 7.58
CA ALA A 73 -21.41 -8.91 7.92
C ALA A 73 -22.27 -7.78 8.52
N HIS A 74 -21.65 -6.89 9.31
CA HIS A 74 -22.31 -5.74 9.89
C HIS A 74 -22.69 -4.69 8.86
N PHE A 75 -21.78 -4.38 7.91
CA PHE A 75 -22.12 -3.46 6.83
C PHE A 75 -23.18 -4.03 5.89
N ASP A 76 -23.10 -5.32 5.54
CA ASP A 76 -24.12 -6.00 4.73
C ASP A 76 -25.49 -5.97 5.44
N LYS A 77 -25.51 -6.16 6.77
CA LYS A 77 -26.73 -6.06 7.55
C LYS A 77 -27.28 -4.64 7.59
N ALA A 78 -26.42 -3.63 7.78
CA ALA A 78 -26.83 -2.22 7.75
C ALA A 78 -27.48 -1.85 6.41
N ILE A 79 -26.88 -2.27 5.29
CA ILE A 79 -27.41 -2.07 3.93
C ILE A 79 -28.74 -2.80 3.74
N SER A 80 -28.88 -4.01 4.28
CA SER A 80 -30.15 -4.77 4.19
C SER A 80 -31.29 -4.10 4.94
N LEU A 81 -31.01 -3.42 6.04
CA LEU A 81 -31.97 -2.69 6.87
C LEU A 81 -32.33 -1.32 6.30
N ASP A 82 -31.40 -0.67 5.63
CA ASP A 82 -31.62 0.58 4.91
C ASP A 82 -30.89 0.56 3.56
N PRO A 83 -31.53 0.15 2.46
CA PRO A 83 -30.93 0.13 1.13
C PRO A 83 -30.51 1.50 0.58
N ASN A 84 -30.87 2.60 1.24
CA ASN A 84 -30.47 3.96 0.87
C ASN A 84 -29.28 4.48 1.72
N PHE A 85 -28.70 3.65 2.55
CA PHE A 85 -27.60 4.05 3.44
C PHE A 85 -26.28 4.18 2.67
N ALA A 86 -26.06 5.32 2.03
CA ALA A 86 -24.92 5.60 1.16
C ALA A 86 -23.56 5.40 1.86
N LEU A 87 -23.45 5.86 3.12
CA LEU A 87 -22.19 5.71 3.89
C LEU A 87 -21.90 4.24 4.24
N ALA A 88 -22.93 3.40 4.45
CA ALA A 88 -22.75 1.97 4.65
C ALA A 88 -22.21 1.29 3.38
N GLU A 89 -22.72 1.63 2.21
CA GLU A 89 -22.19 1.15 0.92
C GLU A 89 -20.72 1.58 0.72
N LEU A 90 -20.35 2.84 1.05
CA LEU A 90 -18.96 3.30 0.99
C LEU A 90 -18.07 2.50 1.93
N ASN A 91 -18.46 2.31 3.18
CA ASN A 91 -17.65 1.54 4.14
C ASN A 91 -17.57 0.07 3.74
N ARG A 92 -18.66 -0.51 3.20
CA ARG A 92 -18.65 -1.88 2.66
C ARG A 92 -17.69 -1.99 1.44
N ALA A 93 -17.64 -0.97 0.57
CA ALA A 93 -16.63 -0.89 -0.48
C ALA A 93 -15.22 -0.96 0.12
N ASN A 94 -14.92 -0.09 1.09
CA ASN A 94 -13.61 0.01 1.73
C ASN A 94 -13.16 -1.28 2.44
N VAL A 95 -14.08 -2.14 2.85
CA VAL A 95 -13.80 -3.45 3.46
C VAL A 95 -13.99 -4.62 2.49
N SER A 96 -14.26 -4.43 1.20
CA SER A 96 -14.51 -5.51 0.24
C SER A 96 -13.31 -6.42 0.01
N PRO A 97 -13.41 -7.75 -0.04
CA PRO A 97 -12.29 -8.67 -0.23
C PRO A 97 -11.69 -8.67 -1.64
N THR A 98 -12.42 -8.15 -2.62
CA THR A 98 -12.02 -8.12 -4.04
C THR A 98 -12.19 -6.73 -4.63
N GLY A 99 -11.42 -6.42 -5.67
CA GLY A 99 -11.59 -5.18 -6.44
C GLY A 99 -12.97 -5.08 -7.07
N LYS A 100 -13.53 -6.21 -7.53
CA LYS A 100 -14.89 -6.27 -8.07
C LYS A 100 -15.91 -5.78 -7.05
N GLU A 101 -15.94 -6.36 -5.87
CA GLU A 101 -16.85 -5.94 -4.80
C GLU A 101 -16.63 -4.48 -4.39
N PHE A 102 -15.36 -4.03 -4.32
CA PHE A 102 -15.04 -2.65 -4.05
C PHE A 102 -15.75 -1.71 -5.03
N PHE A 103 -15.58 -1.92 -6.33
CA PHE A 103 -16.19 -1.06 -7.35
C PHE A 103 -17.72 -1.20 -7.41
N GLU A 104 -18.28 -2.38 -7.15
CA GLU A 104 -19.73 -2.58 -7.08
C GLU A 104 -20.36 -1.76 -5.95
N HIS A 105 -19.79 -1.82 -4.74
CA HIS A 105 -20.29 -1.07 -3.59
C HIS A 105 -20.00 0.44 -3.70
N LEU A 106 -18.82 0.84 -4.22
CA LEU A 106 -18.52 2.25 -4.46
C LEU A 106 -19.52 2.88 -5.46
N LYS A 107 -19.83 2.17 -6.55
CA LYS A 107 -20.83 2.61 -7.52
C LYS A 107 -22.22 2.82 -6.88
N LYS A 108 -22.62 1.95 -5.97
CA LYS A 108 -23.88 2.10 -5.22
C LYS A 108 -23.82 3.30 -4.28
N ALA A 109 -22.71 3.49 -3.54
CA ALA A 109 -22.51 4.63 -2.68
C ALA A 109 -22.63 5.95 -3.47
N VAL A 110 -22.00 6.04 -4.65
CA VAL A 110 -22.08 7.21 -5.55
C VAL A 110 -23.51 7.46 -6.02
N ALA A 111 -24.23 6.40 -6.43
CA ALA A 111 -25.63 6.53 -6.85
C ALA A 111 -26.58 7.00 -5.73
N LEU A 112 -26.20 6.79 -4.48
CA LEU A 112 -26.96 7.20 -3.30
C LEU A 112 -26.48 8.53 -2.69
N ALA A 113 -25.40 9.14 -3.22
CA ALA A 113 -24.74 10.30 -2.62
C ALA A 113 -25.68 11.51 -2.43
N ASP A 114 -26.66 11.70 -3.30
CA ASP A 114 -27.64 12.79 -3.18
C ASP A 114 -28.66 12.59 -2.03
N LYS A 115 -28.73 11.38 -1.45
CA LYS A 115 -29.56 11.07 -0.28
C LYS A 115 -28.79 11.21 1.04
N ALA A 116 -27.50 11.41 0.97
CA ALA A 116 -26.60 11.55 2.10
C ALA A 116 -26.44 13.03 2.51
N SER A 117 -25.96 13.28 3.73
CA SER A 117 -25.58 14.62 4.16
C SER A 117 -24.43 15.17 3.30
N ASP A 118 -24.22 16.50 3.32
CA ASP A 118 -23.15 17.15 2.55
C ASP A 118 -21.77 16.58 2.87
N GLY A 119 -21.49 16.29 4.15
CA GLY A 119 -20.22 15.69 4.56
C GLY A 119 -20.04 14.26 4.06
N GLU A 120 -21.08 13.44 4.14
CA GLU A 120 -21.05 12.06 3.61
C GLU A 120 -20.90 12.06 2.09
N ARG A 121 -21.61 12.97 1.39
CA ARG A 121 -21.48 13.13 -0.06
C ARG A 121 -20.03 13.48 -0.45
N MET A 122 -19.40 14.41 0.26
CA MET A 122 -17.98 14.74 0.02
C MET A 122 -17.06 13.55 0.29
N LEU A 123 -17.29 12.76 1.34
CA LEU A 123 -16.51 11.52 1.59
C LEU A 123 -16.65 10.53 0.44
N ILE A 124 -17.86 10.31 -0.07
CA ILE A 124 -18.14 9.41 -1.20
C ILE A 124 -17.43 9.89 -2.46
N GLN A 125 -17.57 11.19 -2.79
CA GLN A 125 -16.95 11.79 -3.96
C GLN A 125 -15.40 11.79 -3.89
N ALA A 126 -14.83 12.00 -2.70
CA ALA A 126 -13.39 11.92 -2.51
C ALA A 126 -12.86 10.48 -2.71
N ASN A 127 -13.62 9.47 -2.24
CA ASN A 127 -13.28 8.06 -2.49
C ASN A 127 -13.42 7.70 -3.98
N GLU A 128 -14.46 8.18 -4.66
CA GLU A 128 -14.63 8.02 -6.11
C GLU A 128 -13.47 8.65 -6.89
N ALA A 129 -13.09 9.89 -6.56
CA ALA A 129 -11.95 10.56 -7.19
C ALA A 129 -10.65 9.77 -6.99
N GLY A 130 -10.42 9.25 -5.77
CA GLY A 130 -9.28 8.38 -5.48
C GLY A 130 -9.30 7.07 -6.26
N ALA A 131 -10.46 6.42 -6.37
CA ALA A 131 -10.65 5.20 -7.15
C ALA A 131 -10.44 5.41 -8.66
N ASN A 132 -10.78 6.60 -9.14
CA ASN A 132 -10.56 7.04 -10.54
C ASN A 132 -9.17 7.64 -10.77
N ALA A 133 -8.27 7.58 -9.78
CA ALA A 133 -6.92 8.12 -9.83
C ALA A 133 -6.84 9.62 -10.18
N ASP A 134 -7.78 10.39 -9.69
CA ASP A 134 -7.75 11.85 -9.76
C ASP A 134 -7.37 12.44 -8.37
N PRO A 135 -6.08 12.46 -8.02
CA PRO A 135 -5.63 12.96 -6.72
C PRO A 135 -5.86 14.46 -6.56
N THR A 136 -5.93 15.21 -7.66
CA THR A 136 -6.20 16.64 -7.65
C THR A 136 -7.63 16.91 -7.19
N LYS A 137 -8.59 16.24 -7.81
CA LYS A 137 -10.00 16.32 -7.45
C LYS A 137 -10.24 15.77 -6.03
N GLN A 138 -9.61 14.66 -5.69
CA GLN A 138 -9.69 14.08 -4.36
C GLN A 138 -9.27 15.10 -3.30
N LYS A 139 -8.09 15.74 -3.48
CA LYS A 139 -7.60 16.75 -2.55
C LYS A 139 -8.55 17.94 -2.45
N GLU A 140 -9.01 18.48 -3.56
CA GLU A 140 -9.95 19.61 -3.58
C GLU A 140 -11.21 19.32 -2.74
N ILE A 141 -11.77 18.11 -2.87
CA ILE A 141 -12.97 17.72 -2.12
C ILE A 141 -12.64 17.56 -0.63
N LEU A 142 -11.51 16.96 -0.28
CA LEU A 142 -11.10 16.76 1.11
C LEU A 142 -10.74 18.08 1.80
N ASP A 143 -10.13 19.04 1.11
CA ASP A 143 -9.91 20.39 1.63
C ASP A 143 -11.25 21.09 1.94
N LYS A 144 -12.23 20.98 1.04
CA LYS A 144 -13.60 21.50 1.27
C LYS A 144 -14.28 20.81 2.46
N LEU A 145 -14.09 19.49 2.60
CA LEU A 145 -14.63 18.72 3.71
C LEU A 145 -14.09 19.22 5.05
N VAL A 146 -12.77 19.36 5.18
CA VAL A 146 -12.14 19.88 6.41
C VAL A 146 -12.51 21.33 6.68
N ALA A 147 -12.65 22.17 5.64
CA ALA A 147 -13.11 23.55 5.78
C ALA A 147 -14.57 23.65 6.28
N ALA A 148 -15.44 22.75 5.81
CA ALA A 148 -16.85 22.68 6.24
C ALA A 148 -17.01 22.03 7.63
N TYR A 149 -16.15 21.07 7.98
CA TYR A 149 -16.21 20.30 9.22
C TYR A 149 -14.85 20.34 9.98
N PRO A 150 -14.38 21.54 10.42
CA PRO A 150 -13.03 21.69 11.01
C PRO A 150 -12.87 21.02 12.38
N ASN A 151 -13.96 20.60 13.01
CA ASN A 151 -13.97 19.91 14.29
C ASN A 151 -14.39 18.43 14.17
N ASP A 152 -14.44 17.89 12.96
CA ASP A 152 -14.71 16.47 12.72
C ASP A 152 -13.40 15.70 12.62
N GLU A 153 -13.18 14.74 13.51
CA GLU A 153 -11.96 13.92 13.57
C GLU A 153 -11.78 13.07 12.31
N ARG A 154 -12.87 12.62 11.69
CA ARG A 154 -12.82 11.76 10.50
C ARG A 154 -12.53 12.56 9.24
N ALA A 155 -12.98 13.83 9.17
CA ALA A 155 -12.59 14.73 8.09
C ALA A 155 -11.05 14.91 8.08
N HIS A 156 -10.46 15.21 9.23
CA HIS A 156 -9.01 15.32 9.38
C HIS A 156 -8.31 13.98 9.13
N PHE A 157 -8.84 12.89 9.67
CA PHE A 157 -8.28 11.54 9.44
C PHE A 157 -8.23 11.19 7.95
N THR A 158 -9.30 11.48 7.20
CA THR A 158 -9.38 11.17 5.77
C THR A 158 -8.42 12.03 4.94
N LEU A 159 -8.28 13.33 5.25
CA LEU A 159 -7.31 14.21 4.58
C LEU A 159 -5.88 13.82 4.96
N GLY A 160 -5.63 13.41 6.21
CA GLY A 160 -4.36 12.82 6.63
C GLY A 160 -4.01 11.57 5.81
N GLY A 161 -5.01 10.70 5.55
CA GLY A 161 -4.87 9.52 4.70
C GLY A 161 -4.49 9.85 3.25
N TYR A 162 -5.07 10.91 2.69
CA TYR A 162 -4.66 11.41 1.38
C TYR A 162 -3.18 11.80 1.36
N TYR A 163 -2.73 12.65 2.29
CA TYR A 163 -1.34 13.08 2.35
C TYR A 163 -0.37 11.92 2.62
N PHE A 164 -0.76 10.97 3.47
CA PHE A 164 0.00 9.75 3.71
C PHE A 164 0.19 8.93 2.42
N GLY A 165 -0.87 8.78 1.63
CA GLY A 165 -0.83 8.12 0.32
C GLY A 165 0.06 8.83 -0.70
N GLN A 166 0.14 10.19 -0.64
CA GLN A 166 1.05 10.99 -1.45
C GLN A 166 2.50 11.02 -0.91
N GLN A 167 2.78 10.36 0.21
CA GLN A 167 4.06 10.36 0.92
C GLN A 167 4.45 11.76 1.46
N ASP A 168 3.48 12.65 1.65
CA ASP A 168 3.65 13.90 2.40
C ASP A 168 3.37 13.62 3.88
N PHE A 169 4.34 12.99 4.52
CA PHE A 169 4.18 12.56 5.92
C PHE A 169 4.08 13.73 6.89
N GLY A 170 4.65 14.89 6.56
CA GLY A 170 4.53 16.10 7.38
C GLY A 170 3.07 16.58 7.47
N GLN A 171 2.38 16.71 6.33
CA GLN A 171 0.97 17.06 6.29
C GLN A 171 0.09 15.95 6.89
N ALA A 172 0.40 14.68 6.61
CA ALA A 172 -0.30 13.56 7.21
C ALA A 172 -0.28 13.62 8.75
N ILE A 173 0.89 13.82 9.35
CA ILE A 173 1.07 13.99 10.81
C ILE A 173 0.22 15.15 11.33
N THR A 174 0.22 16.29 10.65
CA THR A 174 -0.56 17.47 11.06
C THR A 174 -2.05 17.12 11.18
N HIS A 175 -2.61 16.47 10.19
CA HIS A 175 -4.03 16.11 10.18
C HIS A 175 -4.37 14.96 11.13
N TYR A 176 -3.52 13.94 11.25
CA TYR A 176 -3.75 12.85 12.21
C TYR A 176 -3.63 13.33 13.66
N LYS A 177 -2.68 14.23 13.97
CA LYS A 177 -2.63 14.89 15.29
C LYS A 177 -3.94 15.62 15.58
N ARG A 178 -4.44 16.39 14.62
CA ARG A 178 -5.70 17.09 14.81
C ARG A 178 -6.86 16.12 15.05
N ALA A 179 -6.90 14.98 14.35
CA ALA A 179 -7.89 13.93 14.61
C ALA A 179 -7.79 13.37 16.04
N THR A 180 -6.57 13.13 16.56
CA THR A 180 -6.37 12.63 17.92
C THR A 180 -6.67 13.67 19.01
N GLU A 181 -6.50 14.97 18.71
CA GLU A 181 -6.90 16.06 19.60
C GLU A 181 -8.43 16.20 19.70
N LEU A 182 -9.13 16.02 18.56
CA LEU A 182 -10.60 16.12 18.48
C LEU A 182 -11.29 14.90 19.07
N ALA A 183 -10.66 13.73 19.03
CA ALA A 183 -11.15 12.47 19.58
C ALA A 183 -10.00 11.70 20.24
N PRO A 184 -9.70 11.96 21.54
CA PRO A 184 -8.57 11.33 22.25
C PRO A 184 -8.73 9.81 22.47
N ASP A 185 -9.89 9.25 22.22
CA ASP A 185 -10.23 7.82 22.24
C ASP A 185 -10.24 7.17 20.84
N TYR A 186 -9.97 7.93 19.77
CA TYR A 186 -9.94 7.43 18.40
C TYR A 186 -8.67 6.60 18.16
N SER A 187 -8.71 5.35 18.61
CA SER A 187 -7.56 4.43 18.63
C SER A 187 -6.88 4.28 17.26
N THR A 188 -7.67 4.19 16.18
CA THR A 188 -7.15 4.09 14.80
C THR A 188 -6.34 5.31 14.37
N ALA A 189 -6.72 6.52 14.82
CA ALA A 189 -5.97 7.72 14.50
C ALA A 189 -4.56 7.68 15.14
N PHE A 190 -4.43 7.18 16.36
CA PHE A 190 -3.12 6.95 16.99
C PHE A 190 -2.30 5.89 16.26
N ASN A 191 -2.92 4.81 15.79
CA ASN A 191 -2.24 3.81 14.99
C ASN A 191 -1.61 4.42 13.72
N ILE A 192 -2.43 5.11 12.92
CA ILE A 192 -1.94 5.68 11.65
C ILE A 192 -1.00 6.86 11.86
N LEU A 193 -1.18 7.65 12.92
CA LEU A 193 -0.22 8.67 13.35
C LEU A 193 1.13 8.06 13.68
N GLY A 194 1.16 6.91 14.38
CA GLY A 194 2.38 6.16 14.66
C GLY A 194 3.09 5.75 13.36
N TYR A 195 2.35 5.25 12.37
CA TYR A 195 2.91 4.95 11.05
C TYR A 195 3.41 6.20 10.31
N ALA A 196 2.70 7.33 10.38
CA ALA A 196 3.13 8.57 9.76
C ALA A 196 4.45 9.10 10.37
N TYR A 197 4.56 9.08 11.69
CA TYR A 197 5.81 9.38 12.39
C TYR A 197 6.94 8.42 12.01
N ARG A 198 6.68 7.11 11.95
CA ARG A 198 7.65 6.11 11.52
C ARG A 198 8.19 6.38 10.12
N GLN A 199 7.32 6.72 9.16
CA GLN A 199 7.72 7.04 7.79
C GLN A 199 8.49 8.37 7.70
N ASN A 200 8.23 9.30 8.63
CA ASN A 200 8.95 10.55 8.74
C ASN A 200 10.23 10.44 9.61
N GLU A 201 10.65 9.22 9.96
CA GLU A 201 11.82 8.92 10.79
C GLU A 201 11.77 9.52 12.24
N GLN A 202 10.57 9.91 12.70
CA GLN A 202 10.30 10.43 14.05
C GLN A 202 9.96 9.25 15.00
N TYR A 203 10.93 8.38 15.25
CA TYR A 203 10.69 7.11 15.93
C TYR A 203 10.20 7.24 17.37
N SER A 204 10.65 8.25 18.11
CA SER A 204 10.18 8.51 19.49
C SER A 204 8.69 8.88 19.52
N ASP A 205 8.24 9.72 18.60
CA ASP A 205 6.83 10.11 18.49
C ASP A 205 5.98 8.93 18.02
N ALA A 206 6.51 8.11 17.10
CA ALA A 206 5.87 6.87 16.66
C ALA A 206 5.67 5.91 17.84
N GLU A 207 6.69 5.71 18.67
CA GLU A 207 6.61 4.84 19.86
C GLU A 207 5.55 5.33 20.85
N ASN A 208 5.47 6.64 21.10
CA ASN A 208 4.44 7.23 21.96
C ASN A 208 3.03 7.03 21.39
N ALA A 209 2.86 7.21 20.08
CA ALA A 209 1.56 7.00 19.43
C ALA A 209 1.12 5.53 19.50
N PHE A 210 2.00 4.56 19.25
CA PHE A 210 1.67 3.14 19.37
C PHE A 210 1.42 2.69 20.82
N LYS A 211 2.15 3.23 21.80
CA LYS A 211 1.87 2.99 23.23
C LYS A 211 0.50 3.52 23.62
N LYS A 212 0.11 4.71 23.11
CA LYS A 212 -1.24 5.24 23.32
C LYS A 212 -2.30 4.36 22.65
N TYR A 213 -2.01 3.81 21.47
CA TYR A 213 -2.90 2.86 20.79
C TYR A 213 -3.10 1.59 21.62
N ILE A 214 -2.04 1.02 22.23
CA ILE A 214 -2.12 -0.12 23.15
C ILE A 214 -2.97 0.24 24.38
N GLU A 215 -2.76 1.42 24.98
CA GLU A 215 -3.53 1.87 26.15
C GLU A 215 -5.04 1.93 25.87
N LEU A 216 -5.42 2.40 24.67
CA LEU A 216 -6.82 2.57 24.30
C LEU A 216 -7.55 1.24 24.06
N ILE A 217 -6.89 0.25 23.45
CA ILE A 217 -7.50 -1.06 23.15
C ILE A 217 -6.55 -2.22 23.48
N PRO A 218 -6.22 -2.43 24.76
CA PRO A 218 -5.20 -3.41 25.19
C PRO A 218 -5.58 -4.87 24.95
N ASN A 219 -6.86 -5.15 24.69
CA ASN A 219 -7.39 -6.48 24.42
C ASN A 219 -7.55 -6.79 22.93
N ASP A 220 -7.00 -5.94 22.05
CA ASP A 220 -6.96 -6.15 20.61
C ASP A 220 -5.51 -6.53 20.20
N PRO A 221 -5.29 -7.45 19.26
CA PRO A 221 -3.96 -7.87 18.83
C PRO A 221 -3.22 -6.80 18.05
N ASN A 222 -3.95 -5.96 17.29
CA ASN A 222 -3.36 -5.04 16.32
C ASN A 222 -2.43 -3.97 16.92
N PRO A 223 -2.70 -3.37 18.10
CA PRO A 223 -1.76 -2.42 18.71
C PRO A 223 -0.37 -2.99 18.97
N TYR A 224 -0.30 -4.23 19.45
CA TYR A 224 0.96 -4.92 19.72
C TYR A 224 1.71 -5.23 18.42
N ASP A 225 0.99 -5.66 17.40
CA ASP A 225 1.54 -5.93 16.08
C ASP A 225 2.08 -4.66 15.39
N SER A 226 1.34 -3.55 15.47
CA SER A 226 1.78 -2.26 14.91
C SER A 226 3.00 -1.70 15.65
N TYR A 227 3.05 -1.84 16.97
CA TYR A 227 4.23 -1.47 17.76
C TYR A 227 5.43 -2.36 17.43
N ALA A 228 5.20 -3.67 17.26
CA ALA A 228 6.24 -4.59 16.81
C ALA A 228 6.85 -4.21 15.45
N GLU A 229 6.03 -3.72 14.52
CA GLU A 229 6.55 -3.22 13.23
C GLU A 229 7.46 -1.99 13.38
N LEU A 230 7.17 -1.10 14.35
CA LEU A 230 8.09 0.00 14.65
C LEU A 230 9.41 -0.53 15.20
N LEU A 231 9.37 -1.47 16.15
CA LEU A 231 10.56 -2.07 16.73
C LEU A 231 11.39 -2.80 15.67
N LEU A 232 10.73 -3.53 14.75
CA LEU A 232 11.36 -4.15 13.59
C LEU A 232 12.08 -3.10 12.74
N LYS A 233 11.42 -1.99 12.41
CA LYS A 233 12.00 -0.87 11.64
C LYS A 233 13.24 -0.29 12.33
N MET A 234 13.23 -0.20 13.65
CA MET A 234 14.35 0.29 14.46
C MET A 234 15.49 -0.76 14.62
N GLY A 235 15.32 -1.98 14.13
CA GLY A 235 16.28 -3.08 14.31
C GLY A 235 16.26 -3.71 15.70
N ARG A 236 15.22 -3.47 16.50
CA ARG A 236 14.99 -4.05 17.84
C ARG A 236 14.24 -5.37 17.70
N PHE A 237 14.89 -6.37 17.07
CA PHE A 237 14.23 -7.59 16.58
C PHE A 237 13.66 -8.46 17.72
N ASP A 238 14.39 -8.69 18.80
CA ASP A 238 13.89 -9.48 19.95
C ASP A 238 12.64 -8.85 20.58
N GLU A 239 12.65 -7.52 20.71
CA GLU A 239 11.51 -6.78 21.23
C GLU A 239 10.32 -6.82 20.26
N ALA A 240 10.57 -6.72 18.96
CA ALA A 240 9.55 -6.89 17.92
C ALA A 240 8.88 -8.27 18.02
N ILE A 241 9.68 -9.35 18.09
CA ILE A 241 9.19 -10.73 18.26
C ILE A 241 8.35 -10.83 19.53
N THR A 242 8.79 -10.21 20.63
CA THR A 242 8.02 -10.20 21.88
C THR A 242 6.64 -9.57 21.70
N GLN A 243 6.54 -8.43 21.02
CA GLN A 243 5.25 -7.75 20.79
C GLN A 243 4.38 -8.52 19.80
N TYR A 244 4.94 -9.12 18.73
CA TYR A 244 4.19 -10.00 17.83
C TYR A 244 3.62 -11.21 18.56
N ASN A 245 4.41 -11.85 19.45
CA ASN A 245 3.93 -12.95 20.28
C ASN A 245 2.84 -12.48 21.27
N LYS A 246 2.91 -11.24 21.78
CA LYS A 246 1.85 -10.66 22.58
C LYS A 246 0.55 -10.53 21.77
N ALA A 247 0.62 -10.06 20.51
CA ALA A 247 -0.53 -10.02 19.62
C ALA A 247 -1.15 -11.42 19.41
N LEU A 248 -0.32 -12.45 19.16
CA LEU A 248 -0.76 -13.84 19.03
C LEU A 248 -1.33 -14.43 20.33
N SER A 249 -0.90 -13.94 21.50
CA SER A 249 -1.48 -14.36 22.79
C SER A 249 -2.87 -13.78 23.03
N VAL A 250 -3.15 -12.59 22.46
CA VAL A 250 -4.47 -11.95 22.51
C VAL A 250 -5.42 -12.63 21.51
N GLU A 251 -4.96 -12.87 20.28
CA GLU A 251 -5.75 -13.52 19.23
C GLU A 251 -4.86 -14.52 18.47
N PRO A 252 -4.93 -15.83 18.78
CA PRO A 252 -4.10 -16.85 18.12
C PRO A 252 -4.28 -16.97 16.60
N ASN A 253 -5.39 -16.44 16.06
CA ASN A 253 -5.69 -16.42 14.64
C ASN A 253 -5.29 -15.10 13.96
N PHE A 254 -4.62 -14.20 14.67
CA PHE A 254 -4.05 -12.98 14.09
C PHE A 254 -2.77 -13.29 13.33
N VAL A 255 -2.94 -14.07 12.23
CA VAL A 255 -1.85 -14.71 11.48
C VAL A 255 -0.79 -13.74 10.93
N ASN A 256 -1.11 -12.45 10.82
CA ASN A 256 -0.17 -11.43 10.32
C ASN A 256 1.07 -11.25 11.21
N SER A 257 0.96 -11.50 12.51
CA SER A 257 2.10 -11.41 13.41
C SER A 257 3.17 -12.48 13.11
N HIS A 258 2.78 -13.65 12.57
CA HIS A 258 3.75 -14.63 12.07
C HIS A 258 4.60 -14.07 10.93
N PHE A 259 4.01 -13.24 10.05
CA PHE A 259 4.71 -12.56 8.97
C PHE A 259 5.76 -11.55 9.49
N GLY A 260 5.42 -10.81 10.57
CA GLY A 260 6.35 -9.90 11.23
C GLY A 260 7.49 -10.62 11.97
N ILE A 261 7.18 -11.72 12.67
CA ILE A 261 8.19 -12.59 13.32
C ILE A 261 9.16 -13.12 12.28
N ALA A 262 8.65 -13.62 11.14
CA ALA A 262 9.51 -14.13 10.07
C ALA A 262 10.44 -13.05 9.49
N ALA A 263 9.98 -11.77 9.41
CA ALA A 263 10.85 -10.66 9.02
C ALA A 263 12.00 -10.48 10.01
N ALA A 264 11.70 -10.40 11.30
CA ALA A 264 12.72 -10.24 12.34
C ALA A 264 13.75 -11.39 12.29
N LEU A 265 13.28 -12.63 12.24
CA LEU A 265 14.14 -13.82 12.12
C LEU A 265 15.01 -13.79 10.86
N THR A 266 14.47 -13.34 9.73
CA THR A 266 15.24 -13.20 8.48
C THR A 266 16.39 -12.22 8.65
N TYR A 267 16.14 -11.08 9.31
CA TYR A 267 17.17 -10.03 9.50
C TYR A 267 18.20 -10.40 10.55
N GLU A 268 17.88 -11.36 11.43
CA GLU A 268 18.83 -12.00 12.34
C GLU A 268 19.62 -13.18 11.68
N GLY A 269 19.36 -13.46 10.39
CA GLY A 269 20.02 -14.58 9.69
C GLY A 269 19.43 -15.96 10.00
N LYS A 270 18.28 -16.03 10.65
CA LYS A 270 17.59 -17.27 11.08
C LYS A 270 16.55 -17.70 10.02
N ALA A 271 17.01 -17.92 8.79
CA ALA A 271 16.12 -18.18 7.64
C ALA A 271 15.25 -19.43 7.80
N THR A 272 15.77 -20.49 8.43
CA THR A 272 15.01 -21.73 8.66
C THR A 272 13.84 -21.50 9.62
N GLU A 273 14.07 -20.76 10.69
CA GLU A 273 13.05 -20.40 11.66
C GLU A 273 12.01 -19.44 11.05
N ALA A 274 12.45 -18.50 10.19
CA ALA A 274 11.56 -17.62 9.44
C ALA A 274 10.63 -18.41 8.51
N GLN A 275 11.13 -19.40 7.79
CA GLN A 275 10.31 -20.28 6.94
C GLN A 275 9.32 -21.11 7.77
N ALA A 276 9.75 -21.65 8.94
CA ALA A 276 8.86 -22.38 9.83
C ALA A 276 7.73 -21.48 10.38
N GLU A 277 8.02 -20.21 10.66
CA GLU A 277 7.02 -19.25 11.14
C GLU A 277 5.98 -18.92 10.05
N LEU A 278 6.41 -18.77 8.81
CA LEU A 278 5.52 -18.57 7.65
C LEU A 278 4.69 -19.83 7.33
N GLN A 279 5.23 -21.01 7.61
CA GLN A 279 4.46 -22.25 7.50
C GLN A 279 3.33 -22.28 8.53
N LYS A 280 3.57 -21.87 9.80
CA LYS A 280 2.50 -21.72 10.81
C LYS A 280 1.42 -20.74 10.34
N MET A 281 1.82 -19.63 9.69
CA MET A 281 0.87 -18.70 9.08
C MET A 281 0.00 -19.38 8.01
N SER A 282 0.64 -20.18 7.13
CA SER A 282 -0.06 -20.92 6.08
C SER A 282 -1.04 -21.95 6.66
N ASP A 283 -0.62 -22.70 7.68
CA ASP A 283 -1.42 -23.73 8.33
C ASP A 283 -2.67 -23.17 9.03
N LYS A 284 -2.54 -21.97 9.60
CA LYS A 284 -3.64 -21.24 10.27
C LYS A 284 -4.46 -20.38 9.33
N ALA A 285 -4.10 -20.29 8.06
CA ALA A 285 -4.78 -19.43 7.10
C ALA A 285 -6.23 -19.87 6.87
N ARG A 286 -7.16 -18.95 7.07
CA ARG A 286 -8.60 -19.14 6.88
C ARG A 286 -9.05 -18.86 5.46
N THR A 287 -8.23 -18.13 4.68
CA THR A 287 -8.53 -17.68 3.32
C THR A 287 -7.36 -17.96 2.38
N ASP A 288 -7.64 -18.04 1.09
CA ASP A 288 -6.60 -18.15 0.05
C ASP A 288 -5.68 -16.92 0.04
N GLY A 289 -6.20 -15.75 0.43
CA GLY A 289 -5.39 -14.55 0.57
C GLY A 289 -4.34 -14.65 1.68
N GLU A 290 -4.71 -15.17 2.85
CA GLU A 290 -3.76 -15.41 3.94
C GLU A 290 -2.70 -16.46 3.52
N ARG A 291 -3.10 -17.54 2.82
CA ARG A 291 -2.17 -18.53 2.27
C ARG A 291 -1.20 -17.91 1.26
N ARG A 292 -1.70 -17.09 0.33
CA ARG A 292 -0.86 -16.39 -0.64
C ARG A 292 0.11 -15.41 0.04
N THR A 293 -0.31 -14.75 1.12
CA THR A 293 0.59 -13.88 1.90
C THR A 293 1.71 -14.68 2.57
N ALA A 294 1.41 -15.84 3.13
CA ALA A 294 2.44 -16.72 3.68
C ALA A 294 3.44 -17.17 2.62
N LEU A 295 2.97 -17.63 1.46
CA LEU A 295 3.81 -18.02 0.32
C LEU A 295 4.66 -16.85 -0.21
N PHE A 296 4.12 -15.63 -0.23
CA PHE A 296 4.88 -14.43 -0.56
C PHE A 296 6.01 -14.19 0.45
N GLY A 297 5.72 -14.32 1.74
CA GLY A 297 6.74 -14.23 2.78
C GLY A 297 7.85 -15.26 2.58
N GLN A 298 7.49 -16.53 2.31
CA GLN A 298 8.43 -17.61 2.02
C GLN A 298 9.29 -17.28 0.79
N THR A 299 8.66 -16.78 -0.29
CA THR A 299 9.38 -16.29 -1.48
C THR A 299 10.41 -15.21 -1.13
N VAL A 300 10.04 -14.23 -0.31
CA VAL A 300 10.93 -13.12 0.08
C VAL A 300 12.11 -13.62 0.92
N VAL A 301 11.84 -14.51 1.88
CA VAL A 301 12.92 -15.15 2.70
C VAL A 301 13.89 -15.91 1.82
N ASP A 302 13.40 -16.68 0.85
CA ASP A 302 14.27 -17.43 -0.06
C ASP A 302 15.09 -16.51 -0.97
N VAL A 303 14.50 -15.42 -1.48
CA VAL A 303 15.23 -14.39 -2.24
C VAL A 303 16.33 -13.74 -1.40
N ASP A 304 16.02 -13.35 -0.17
CA ASP A 304 16.99 -12.72 0.74
C ASP A 304 18.20 -13.63 1.03
N ASN A 305 17.98 -14.94 1.01
CA ASN A 305 19.01 -15.98 1.20
C ASN A 305 19.61 -16.51 -0.11
N GLY A 306 19.28 -15.92 -1.26
CA GLY A 306 19.80 -16.32 -2.56
C GLY A 306 19.25 -17.63 -3.12
N LYS A 307 18.18 -18.19 -2.53
CA LYS A 307 17.55 -19.45 -2.93
C LYS A 307 16.47 -19.21 -4.02
N PHE A 308 16.87 -18.63 -5.13
CA PHE A 308 15.95 -18.15 -6.17
C PHE A 308 15.05 -19.22 -6.79
N ASP A 309 15.55 -20.45 -6.96
CA ASP A 309 14.73 -21.53 -7.53
C ASP A 309 13.61 -21.95 -6.57
N GLN A 310 13.85 -21.92 -5.25
CA GLN A 310 12.82 -22.14 -4.22
C GLN A 310 11.81 -20.99 -4.23
N ALA A 311 12.29 -19.74 -4.30
CA ALA A 311 11.43 -18.57 -4.42
C ALA A 311 10.50 -18.62 -5.65
N LEU A 312 10.99 -19.10 -6.79
CA LEU A 312 10.17 -19.31 -7.99
C LEU A 312 9.12 -20.42 -7.80
N ALA A 313 9.45 -21.48 -7.05
CA ALA A 313 8.49 -22.54 -6.74
C ALA A 313 7.36 -22.03 -5.83
N GLU A 314 7.67 -21.22 -4.82
CA GLU A 314 6.63 -20.59 -3.96
C GLU A 314 5.77 -19.58 -4.74
N ALA A 315 6.37 -18.79 -5.63
CA ALA A 315 5.64 -17.89 -6.53
C ALA A 315 4.68 -18.66 -7.47
N ALA A 316 5.08 -19.86 -7.93
CA ALA A 316 4.22 -20.71 -8.74
C ALA A 316 3.02 -21.26 -7.95
N LYS A 317 3.18 -21.58 -6.66
CA LYS A 317 2.07 -21.97 -5.79
C LYS A 317 1.09 -20.81 -5.57
N GLN A 318 1.60 -19.57 -5.41
CA GLN A 318 0.74 -18.36 -5.32
C GLN A 318 -0.10 -18.20 -6.59
N TYR A 319 0.54 -18.33 -7.76
CA TYR A 319 -0.13 -18.25 -9.06
C TYR A 319 -1.23 -19.29 -9.19
N ALA A 320 -0.97 -20.55 -8.80
CA ALA A 320 -1.97 -21.62 -8.87
C ALA A 320 -3.22 -21.34 -8.00
N ILE A 321 -3.04 -20.71 -6.83
CA ILE A 321 -4.17 -20.29 -5.99
C ILE A 321 -4.98 -19.19 -6.69
N ALA A 322 -4.33 -18.19 -7.27
CA ALA A 322 -4.98 -17.12 -8.00
C ALA A 322 -5.72 -17.63 -9.25
N GLU A 323 -5.10 -18.54 -10.00
CA GLU A 323 -5.66 -19.18 -11.19
C GLU A 323 -6.92 -19.98 -10.86
N LYS A 324 -6.87 -20.80 -9.80
CA LYS A 324 -8.03 -21.56 -9.31
C LYS A 324 -9.20 -20.65 -8.92
N GLY A 325 -8.89 -19.46 -8.37
CA GLY A 325 -9.86 -18.43 -7.99
C GLY A 325 -10.30 -17.53 -9.15
N ASN A 326 -9.81 -17.72 -10.37
CA ASN A 326 -9.99 -16.80 -11.50
C ASN A 326 -9.64 -15.34 -11.12
N ASP A 327 -8.63 -15.14 -10.25
CA ASP A 327 -8.15 -13.85 -9.81
C ASP A 327 -7.09 -13.32 -10.79
N ALA A 328 -7.54 -12.67 -11.85
CA ALA A 328 -6.65 -12.11 -12.86
C ALA A 328 -5.64 -11.10 -12.29
N ALA A 329 -6.04 -10.30 -11.30
CA ALA A 329 -5.14 -9.35 -10.65
C ALA A 329 -4.06 -10.07 -9.84
N GLY A 330 -4.44 -11.12 -9.11
CA GLY A 330 -3.51 -12.00 -8.40
C GLY A 330 -2.53 -12.70 -9.34
N MET A 331 -3.03 -13.32 -10.42
CA MET A 331 -2.19 -13.96 -11.44
C MET A 331 -1.19 -12.97 -12.06
N THR A 332 -1.63 -11.75 -12.38
CA THR A 332 -0.77 -10.69 -12.91
C THR A 332 0.35 -10.33 -11.92
N GLY A 333 0.00 -10.15 -10.64
CA GLY A 333 0.97 -9.86 -9.58
C GLY A 333 2.02 -10.95 -9.40
N ASP A 334 1.61 -12.22 -9.46
CA ASP A 334 2.51 -13.37 -9.31
C ASP A 334 3.45 -13.53 -10.53
N LEU A 335 2.97 -13.20 -11.73
CA LEU A 335 3.81 -13.16 -12.94
C LEU A 335 4.81 -12.00 -12.89
N GLN A 336 4.43 -10.84 -12.35
CA GLN A 336 5.36 -9.73 -12.07
C GLN A 336 6.40 -10.12 -11.03
N LEU A 337 6.01 -10.80 -9.95
CA LEU A 337 6.90 -11.35 -8.93
C LEU A 337 7.93 -12.29 -9.57
N LYS A 338 7.47 -13.26 -10.39
CA LYS A 338 8.32 -14.18 -11.14
C LYS A 338 9.30 -13.43 -12.05
N GLY A 339 8.82 -12.45 -12.81
CA GLY A 339 9.67 -11.64 -13.69
C GLY A 339 10.77 -10.89 -12.91
N ASN A 340 10.43 -10.33 -11.75
CA ASN A 340 11.38 -9.63 -10.89
C ASN A 340 12.49 -10.57 -10.35
N ILE A 341 12.12 -11.78 -9.92
CA ILE A 341 13.09 -12.79 -9.47
C ILE A 341 14.00 -13.22 -10.61
N LEU A 342 13.43 -13.45 -11.81
CA LEU A 342 14.22 -13.83 -13.00
C LEU A 342 15.20 -12.73 -13.42
N LEU A 343 14.83 -11.45 -13.33
CA LEU A 343 15.76 -10.33 -13.56
C LEU A 343 16.92 -10.36 -12.58
N GLU A 344 16.64 -10.61 -11.31
CA GLU A 344 17.67 -10.70 -10.27
C GLU A 344 18.64 -11.88 -10.51
N MET A 345 18.14 -12.99 -11.08
CA MET A 345 18.94 -14.14 -11.53
C MET A 345 19.74 -13.87 -12.82
N GLY A 346 19.62 -12.71 -13.45
CA GLY A 346 20.20 -12.40 -14.76
C GLY A 346 19.50 -13.07 -15.96
N LYS A 347 18.34 -13.71 -15.75
CA LYS A 347 17.53 -14.38 -16.79
C LYS A 347 16.59 -13.39 -17.48
N ALA A 348 17.15 -12.36 -18.14
CA ALA A 348 16.40 -11.21 -18.67
C ALA A 348 15.34 -11.60 -19.72
N ASP A 349 15.61 -12.58 -20.58
CA ASP A 349 14.65 -13.03 -21.61
C ASP A 349 13.46 -13.78 -21.00
N ASP A 350 13.69 -14.57 -19.97
CA ASP A 350 12.62 -15.27 -19.26
C ASP A 350 11.80 -14.30 -18.40
N ALA A 351 12.44 -13.27 -17.82
CA ALA A 351 11.75 -12.18 -17.15
C ALA A 351 10.83 -11.42 -18.11
N LYS A 352 11.31 -11.12 -19.32
CA LYS A 352 10.49 -10.48 -20.37
C LYS A 352 9.25 -11.30 -20.67
N LYS A 353 9.36 -12.62 -20.87
CA LYS A 353 8.22 -13.52 -21.10
C LYS A 353 7.23 -13.49 -19.94
N ALA A 354 7.71 -13.47 -18.70
CA ALA A 354 6.84 -13.39 -17.52
C ALA A 354 6.05 -12.07 -17.47
N PHE A 355 6.69 -10.94 -17.80
CA PHE A 355 6.03 -9.64 -17.87
C PHE A 355 5.04 -9.54 -19.04
N GLU A 356 5.36 -10.10 -20.20
CA GLU A 356 4.44 -10.19 -21.35
C GLU A 356 3.21 -11.05 -21.00
N GLN A 357 3.42 -12.16 -20.32
CA GLN A 357 2.30 -13.00 -19.83
C GLN A 357 1.43 -12.25 -18.82
N ALA A 358 2.04 -11.46 -17.90
CA ALA A 358 1.31 -10.62 -16.94
C ALA A 358 0.43 -9.59 -17.66
N LEU A 359 0.99 -8.89 -18.67
CA LEU A 359 0.23 -7.96 -19.50
C LEU A 359 -0.94 -8.66 -20.22
N LYS A 360 -0.68 -9.81 -20.84
CA LYS A 360 -1.71 -10.59 -21.54
C LYS A 360 -2.82 -11.03 -20.57
N THR A 361 -2.48 -11.54 -19.40
CA THR A 361 -3.44 -11.94 -18.36
C THR A 361 -4.36 -10.77 -17.97
N THR A 362 -3.79 -9.57 -17.81
CA THR A 362 -4.58 -8.36 -17.53
C THR A 362 -5.47 -7.96 -18.71
N ALA A 363 -4.93 -7.97 -19.92
CA ALA A 363 -5.66 -7.57 -21.14
C ALA A 363 -6.87 -8.47 -21.42
N ASP A 364 -6.71 -9.78 -21.24
CA ASP A 364 -7.76 -10.79 -21.49
C ASP A 364 -8.79 -10.87 -20.35
N SER A 365 -8.57 -10.19 -19.24
CA SER A 365 -9.42 -10.24 -18.04
C SER A 365 -10.67 -9.36 -18.16
N GLY A 366 -11.61 -9.54 -17.22
CA GLY A 366 -12.75 -8.64 -17.01
C GLY A 366 -12.41 -7.36 -16.21
N LEU A 367 -11.13 -7.05 -15.97
CA LEU A 367 -10.73 -5.83 -15.28
C LEU A 367 -11.08 -4.58 -16.11
N SER A 368 -11.20 -3.43 -15.41
CA SER A 368 -11.56 -2.18 -16.08
C SER A 368 -10.52 -1.75 -17.12
N GLN A 369 -10.95 -0.96 -18.13
CA GLN A 369 -10.05 -0.47 -19.17
C GLN A 369 -8.88 0.31 -18.56
N ALA A 370 -9.12 1.07 -17.49
CA ALA A 370 -8.06 1.77 -16.77
C ALA A 370 -6.96 0.88 -16.23
N VAL A 371 -7.33 -0.24 -15.65
CA VAL A 371 -6.34 -1.23 -15.17
C VAL A 371 -5.54 -1.79 -16.34
N LYS A 372 -6.20 -2.05 -17.47
CA LYS A 372 -5.55 -2.53 -18.70
C LYS A 372 -4.58 -1.48 -19.28
N ASP A 373 -5.02 -0.23 -19.36
CA ASP A 373 -4.19 0.87 -19.87
C ASP A 373 -2.98 1.13 -18.97
N ASN A 374 -3.18 1.09 -17.65
CA ASN A 374 -2.09 1.21 -16.71
C ASN A 374 -1.11 0.02 -16.78
N ALA A 375 -1.60 -1.20 -17.00
CA ALA A 375 -0.75 -2.37 -17.19
C ALA A 375 0.08 -2.25 -18.49
N ALA A 376 -0.52 -1.73 -19.56
CA ALA A 376 0.18 -1.46 -20.82
C ALA A 376 1.27 -0.38 -20.62
N LEU A 377 0.98 0.70 -19.91
CA LEU A 377 1.98 1.71 -19.55
C LEU A 377 3.10 1.12 -18.68
N PHE A 378 2.75 0.34 -17.66
CA PHE A 378 3.71 -0.29 -16.76
C PHE A 378 4.60 -1.32 -17.47
N GLN A 379 4.16 -1.88 -18.59
CA GLN A 379 5.00 -2.77 -19.40
C GLN A 379 6.26 -2.05 -19.92
N HIS A 380 6.20 -0.76 -20.25
CA HIS A 380 7.37 0.02 -20.62
C HIS A 380 8.41 0.11 -19.49
N TYR A 381 7.94 0.25 -18.22
CA TYR A 381 8.82 0.16 -17.05
C TYR A 381 9.53 -1.21 -16.97
N ASN A 382 8.81 -2.30 -17.20
CA ASN A 382 9.39 -3.64 -17.19
C ASN A 382 10.38 -3.85 -18.33
N LEU A 383 10.04 -3.41 -19.56
CA LEU A 383 10.91 -3.53 -20.72
C LEU A 383 12.19 -2.69 -20.57
N ALA A 384 12.11 -1.49 -19.99
CA ALA A 384 13.29 -0.69 -19.64
C ALA A 384 14.23 -1.45 -18.69
N ARG A 385 13.68 -2.10 -17.65
CA ARG A 385 14.46 -2.89 -16.70
C ARG A 385 15.11 -4.12 -17.35
N VAL A 386 14.41 -4.79 -18.25
CA VAL A 386 14.95 -5.90 -19.05
C VAL A 386 16.10 -5.40 -19.93
N ALA A 387 15.91 -4.26 -20.60
CA ALA A 387 16.93 -3.66 -21.46
C ALA A 387 18.19 -3.23 -20.66
N ILE A 388 18.00 -2.63 -19.47
CA ILE A 388 19.12 -2.32 -18.55
C ILE A 388 19.89 -3.59 -18.20
N ALA A 389 19.19 -4.68 -17.82
CA ALA A 389 19.81 -5.94 -17.48
C ALA A 389 20.60 -6.56 -18.65
N LYS A 390 20.16 -6.34 -19.88
CA LYS A 390 20.83 -6.77 -21.12
C LYS A 390 21.91 -5.78 -21.60
N LYS A 391 22.07 -4.64 -20.92
CA LYS A 391 22.94 -3.52 -21.30
C LYS A 391 22.60 -2.89 -22.67
N ASP A 392 21.36 -3.06 -23.11
CA ASP A 392 20.79 -2.37 -24.26
C ASP A 392 20.26 -1.00 -23.82
N LEU A 393 21.19 -0.06 -23.66
CA LEU A 393 20.86 1.28 -23.14
C LEU A 393 20.03 2.11 -24.11
N ALA A 394 20.07 1.82 -25.40
CA ALA A 394 19.24 2.52 -26.41
C ALA A 394 17.76 2.18 -26.19
N THR A 395 17.43 0.89 -26.14
CA THR A 395 16.08 0.41 -25.81
C THR A 395 15.66 0.87 -24.40
N ALA A 396 16.55 0.79 -23.40
CA ALA A 396 16.24 1.24 -22.05
C ALA A 396 15.80 2.70 -21.99
N LYS A 397 16.50 3.59 -22.70
CA LYS A 397 16.16 5.03 -22.81
C LYS A 397 14.80 5.24 -23.48
N THR A 398 14.55 4.56 -24.61
CA THR A 398 13.30 4.66 -25.34
C THR A 398 12.10 4.24 -24.48
N GLU A 399 12.20 3.10 -23.81
CA GLU A 399 11.14 2.56 -22.94
C GLU A 399 10.92 3.46 -21.70
N THR A 400 12.01 3.97 -21.11
CA THR A 400 11.94 4.91 -19.97
C THR A 400 11.23 6.20 -20.35
N GLU A 401 11.55 6.76 -21.52
CA GLU A 401 10.92 8.00 -21.99
C GLU A 401 9.44 7.80 -22.32
N THR A 402 9.08 6.65 -22.92
CA THR A 402 7.68 6.29 -23.17
C THR A 402 6.91 6.16 -21.86
N PHE A 403 7.49 5.50 -20.86
CA PHE A 403 6.91 5.38 -19.53
C PHE A 403 6.75 6.75 -18.86
N ARG A 404 7.79 7.60 -18.90
CA ARG A 404 7.78 8.97 -18.34
C ARG A 404 6.64 9.80 -18.92
N LYS A 405 6.54 9.89 -20.25
CA LYS A 405 5.46 10.64 -20.92
C LYS A 405 4.07 10.15 -20.55
N GLY A 406 3.88 8.85 -20.48
CA GLY A 406 2.60 8.27 -20.05
C GLY A 406 2.26 8.62 -18.60
N THR A 407 3.23 8.57 -17.69
CA THR A 407 3.02 8.90 -16.27
C THR A 407 2.76 10.38 -16.06
N GLU A 408 3.41 11.27 -16.82
CA GLU A 408 3.17 12.71 -16.82
C GLU A 408 1.77 13.04 -17.33
N ALA A 409 1.35 12.42 -18.44
CA ALA A 409 0.00 12.58 -18.98
C ALA A 409 -1.08 12.12 -17.99
N ALA A 410 -0.82 11.01 -17.29
CA ALA A 410 -1.70 10.49 -16.23
C ALA A 410 -1.56 11.25 -14.90
N LYS A 411 -0.65 12.23 -14.79
CA LYS A 411 -0.34 12.96 -13.54
C LYS A 411 -0.04 12.02 -12.36
N ASN A 412 0.56 10.86 -12.62
CA ASN A 412 0.86 9.85 -11.61
C ASN A 412 2.25 10.08 -10.99
N ALA A 413 2.28 10.84 -9.89
CA ALA A 413 3.52 11.21 -9.21
C ALA A 413 4.34 9.99 -8.74
N ASN A 414 3.67 8.89 -8.34
CA ASN A 414 4.39 7.69 -7.90
C ASN A 414 5.08 6.97 -9.06
N GLN A 415 4.42 6.88 -10.22
CA GLN A 415 5.03 6.30 -11.41
C GLN A 415 6.11 7.22 -11.98
N LEU A 416 5.98 8.53 -11.83
CA LEU A 416 7.03 9.48 -12.21
C LEU A 416 8.31 9.23 -11.38
N LYS A 417 8.19 8.95 -10.09
CA LYS A 417 9.34 8.52 -9.25
C LYS A 417 10.00 7.23 -9.78
N GLN A 418 9.23 6.31 -10.36
CA GLN A 418 9.78 5.10 -11.00
C GLN A 418 10.48 5.43 -12.34
N ALA A 419 9.98 6.40 -13.10
CA ALA A 419 10.68 6.87 -14.29
C ALA A 419 12.05 7.50 -13.94
N HIS A 420 12.13 8.26 -12.85
CA HIS A 420 13.40 8.75 -12.29
C HIS A 420 14.33 7.61 -11.84
N GLU A 421 13.80 6.56 -11.22
CA GLU A 421 14.59 5.37 -10.89
C GLU A 421 15.23 4.75 -12.14
N LEU A 422 14.46 4.55 -13.22
CA LEU A 422 14.97 4.00 -14.48
C LEU A 422 16.08 4.88 -15.08
N ALA A 423 15.84 6.19 -15.17
CA ALA A 423 16.81 7.14 -15.71
C ALA A 423 18.11 7.14 -14.88
N GLY A 424 18.00 7.10 -13.57
CA GLY A 424 19.15 7.01 -12.69
C GLY A 424 19.95 5.71 -12.84
N ARG A 425 19.26 4.58 -13.03
CA ARG A 425 19.92 3.29 -13.31
C ARG A 425 20.61 3.25 -14.66
N ILE A 426 20.03 3.86 -15.70
CA ILE A 426 20.65 4.02 -17.01
C ILE A 426 21.92 4.87 -16.87
N ALA A 427 21.84 6.00 -16.16
CA ALA A 427 22.99 6.87 -15.92
C ALA A 427 24.13 6.16 -15.13
N LEU A 428 23.79 5.25 -14.23
CA LEU A 428 24.77 4.40 -13.54
C LEU A 428 25.50 3.48 -14.51
N GLU A 429 24.80 2.81 -15.42
CA GLU A 429 25.41 1.94 -16.45
C GLU A 429 26.31 2.76 -17.41
N GLU A 430 25.96 4.02 -17.66
CA GLU A 430 26.76 4.96 -18.45
C GLU A 430 27.94 5.56 -17.65
N LYS A 431 28.04 5.29 -16.37
CA LYS A 431 29.01 5.88 -15.43
C LYS A 431 28.87 7.42 -15.33
N ASN A 432 27.69 7.95 -15.66
CA ASN A 432 27.36 9.36 -15.48
C ASN A 432 26.79 9.53 -14.05
N TYR A 433 27.69 9.53 -13.07
CA TYR A 433 27.32 9.49 -11.66
C TYR A 433 26.58 10.76 -11.19
N ASP A 434 26.88 11.92 -11.78
CA ASP A 434 26.18 13.17 -11.44
C ASP A 434 24.71 13.10 -11.84
N ASN A 435 24.43 12.63 -13.05
CA ASN A 435 23.07 12.44 -13.52
C ASN A 435 22.35 11.30 -12.76
N ALA A 436 23.07 10.21 -12.45
CA ALA A 436 22.53 9.11 -11.65
C ALA A 436 22.06 9.61 -10.25
N ILE A 437 22.88 10.43 -9.58
CA ILE A 437 22.53 11.02 -8.26
C ILE A 437 21.33 11.96 -8.39
N ALA A 438 21.28 12.80 -9.43
CA ALA A 438 20.18 13.73 -9.65
C ALA A 438 18.83 13.01 -9.87
N GLU A 439 18.82 12.01 -10.75
CA GLU A 439 17.62 11.23 -11.07
C GLU A 439 17.19 10.35 -9.91
N LEU A 440 18.10 9.57 -9.30
CA LEU A 440 17.80 8.74 -8.14
C LEU A 440 17.37 9.57 -6.92
N GLY A 441 17.83 10.81 -6.80
CA GLY A 441 17.39 11.75 -5.76
C GLY A 441 15.91 12.13 -5.89
N GLN A 442 15.34 12.09 -7.09
CA GLN A 442 13.93 12.33 -7.37
C GLN A 442 13.08 11.03 -7.34
N ALA A 443 13.72 9.87 -7.32
CA ALA A 443 13.05 8.58 -7.22
C ALA A 443 12.50 8.36 -5.80
N ASN A 444 11.78 7.24 -5.61
CA ASN A 444 11.15 6.92 -4.33
C ASN A 444 12.19 6.57 -3.26
N GLN A 445 12.47 7.48 -2.34
CA GLN A 445 13.41 7.31 -1.22
C GLN A 445 12.94 6.27 -0.18
N GLN A 446 11.68 5.82 -0.23
CA GLN A 446 11.16 4.70 0.56
C GLN A 446 11.35 3.34 -0.17
N ASN A 447 12.11 3.31 -1.26
CA ASN A 447 12.50 2.09 -1.94
C ASN A 447 13.98 1.76 -1.64
N PRO A 448 14.29 0.68 -0.91
CA PRO A 448 15.66 0.31 -0.57
C PRO A 448 16.56 0.04 -1.81
N GLN A 449 15.99 -0.36 -2.94
CA GLN A 449 16.77 -0.46 -4.19
C GLN A 449 17.26 0.90 -4.67
N VAL A 450 16.43 1.94 -4.59
CA VAL A 450 16.85 3.31 -4.93
C VAL A 450 17.99 3.77 -4.03
N LEU A 451 17.89 3.51 -2.72
CA LEU A 451 18.96 3.84 -1.77
C LEU A 451 20.26 3.08 -2.08
N TYR A 452 20.15 1.81 -2.48
CA TYR A 452 21.31 1.03 -2.90
C TYR A 452 21.96 1.59 -4.18
N TYR A 453 21.17 1.94 -5.21
CA TYR A 453 21.69 2.55 -6.43
C TYR A 453 22.31 3.95 -6.17
N LEU A 454 21.73 4.74 -5.27
CA LEU A 454 22.36 5.99 -4.79
C LEU A 454 23.72 5.73 -4.14
N GLY A 455 23.83 4.69 -3.32
CA GLY A 455 25.10 4.24 -2.75
C GLY A 455 26.14 3.95 -3.84
N GLN A 456 25.76 3.20 -4.88
CA GLN A 456 26.64 2.92 -6.02
C GLN A 456 27.02 4.19 -6.80
N ALA A 457 26.08 5.12 -7.00
CA ALA A 457 26.37 6.37 -7.71
C ALA A 457 27.36 7.25 -6.93
N TYR A 458 27.17 7.41 -5.62
CA TYR A 458 28.12 8.12 -4.76
C TYR A 458 29.49 7.43 -4.69
N GLN A 459 29.53 6.09 -4.62
CA GLN A 459 30.76 5.32 -4.66
C GLN A 459 31.52 5.55 -5.97
N GLY A 460 30.81 5.48 -7.12
CA GLY A 460 31.40 5.73 -8.42
C GLY A 460 31.91 7.17 -8.61
N LYS A 461 31.26 8.16 -7.93
CA LYS A 461 31.71 9.55 -7.91
C LYS A 461 32.91 9.79 -6.96
N GLY A 462 33.22 8.84 -6.07
CA GLY A 462 34.26 8.98 -5.04
C GLY A 462 33.79 9.65 -3.74
N ASP A 463 32.48 9.86 -3.53
CA ASP A 463 31.91 10.38 -2.28
C ASP A 463 31.64 9.23 -1.30
N ALA A 464 32.68 8.74 -0.66
CA ALA A 464 32.62 7.59 0.23
C ALA A 464 31.67 7.83 1.43
N ALA A 465 31.53 9.05 1.93
CA ALA A 465 30.67 9.34 3.06
C ALA A 465 29.20 9.17 2.70
N LYS A 466 28.75 9.72 1.56
CA LYS A 466 27.36 9.57 1.08
C LYS A 466 27.08 8.16 0.59
N ALA A 467 28.06 7.48 -0.03
CA ALA A 467 27.93 6.08 -0.40
C ALA A 467 27.63 5.22 0.83
N LYS A 468 28.45 5.34 1.89
CA LYS A 468 28.25 4.65 3.16
C LYS A 468 26.87 4.95 3.79
N ALA A 469 26.47 6.21 3.81
CA ALA A 469 25.15 6.59 4.34
C ALA A 469 24.00 5.93 3.56
N SER A 470 24.07 5.92 2.23
CA SER A 470 23.04 5.33 1.36
C SER A 470 23.01 3.80 1.49
N PHE A 471 24.15 3.12 1.50
CA PHE A 471 24.22 1.67 1.74
C PHE A 471 23.73 1.31 3.14
N THR A 472 24.04 2.12 4.18
CA THR A 472 23.53 1.89 5.54
C THR A 472 21.98 1.97 5.57
N LYS A 473 21.39 2.98 4.93
CA LYS A 473 19.92 3.08 4.82
C LYS A 473 19.32 1.90 4.07
N ALA A 474 19.94 1.44 3.00
CA ALA A 474 19.48 0.26 2.25
C ALA A 474 19.60 -1.02 3.06
N ALA A 475 20.74 -1.27 3.74
CA ALA A 475 20.99 -2.46 4.54
C ALA A 475 20.10 -2.56 5.78
N LYS A 476 19.80 -1.41 6.41
CA LYS A 476 18.99 -1.32 7.64
C LYS A 476 17.58 -0.79 7.37
N PHE A 477 17.03 -1.10 6.20
CA PHE A 477 15.67 -0.65 5.86
C PHE A 477 14.62 -1.31 6.74
N ASN A 478 14.83 -2.55 7.14
CA ASN A 478 14.07 -3.31 8.16
C ASN A 478 12.56 -3.19 8.00
N SER A 479 12.05 -3.45 6.80
CA SER A 479 10.61 -3.50 6.55
C SER A 479 10.06 -4.90 6.80
N LEU A 480 8.74 -5.03 6.83
CA LEU A 480 8.11 -6.34 6.63
C LEU A 480 8.62 -6.99 5.34
N PRO A 481 8.51 -8.32 5.18
CA PRO A 481 9.00 -9.01 4.00
C PRO A 481 8.61 -8.30 2.70
N ALA A 482 9.60 -7.83 1.96
CA ALA A 482 9.43 -7.08 0.74
C ALA A 482 10.53 -7.47 -0.26
N LEU A 483 10.12 -7.78 -1.50
CA LEU A 483 11.01 -8.31 -2.52
C LEU A 483 12.13 -7.32 -2.89
N ASN A 484 11.80 -6.03 -3.01
CA ASN A 484 12.77 -4.98 -3.32
C ASN A 484 13.84 -4.80 -2.23
N TYR A 485 13.51 -5.10 -0.97
CA TYR A 485 14.48 -5.09 0.12
C TYR A 485 15.34 -6.37 0.09
N ALA A 486 14.73 -7.54 -0.08
CA ALA A 486 15.45 -8.81 -0.18
C ALA A 486 16.51 -8.81 -1.31
N PHE A 487 16.23 -8.14 -2.43
CA PHE A 487 17.20 -8.01 -3.53
C PHE A 487 18.46 -7.21 -3.18
N VAL A 488 18.42 -6.33 -2.19
CA VAL A 488 19.54 -5.40 -1.94
C VAL A 488 20.11 -5.44 -0.53
N ARG A 489 19.41 -6.01 0.46
CA ARG A 489 19.86 -6.02 1.86
C ARG A 489 21.28 -6.58 1.99
N THR A 490 21.48 -7.81 1.60
CA THR A 490 22.79 -8.48 1.71
C THR A 490 23.86 -7.86 0.79
N LYS A 491 23.45 -7.29 -0.36
CA LYS A 491 24.37 -6.54 -1.24
C LYS A 491 24.85 -5.25 -0.59
N ALA A 492 23.94 -4.52 0.07
CA ALA A 492 24.28 -3.30 0.79
C ALA A 492 25.16 -3.58 2.01
N GLU A 493 24.91 -4.67 2.75
CA GLU A 493 25.77 -5.13 3.85
C GLU A 493 27.19 -5.44 3.36
N LYS A 494 27.33 -6.15 2.23
CA LYS A 494 28.62 -6.43 1.61
C LYS A 494 29.34 -5.15 1.18
N ALA A 495 28.62 -4.19 0.60
CA ALA A 495 29.20 -2.90 0.18
C ALA A 495 29.68 -2.04 1.38
N LEU A 496 29.15 -2.25 2.58
CA LEU A 496 29.61 -1.60 3.82
C LEU A 496 30.84 -2.25 4.43
N ALA A 497 31.10 -3.52 4.10
CA ALA A 497 32.22 -4.29 4.62
C ALA A 497 33.52 -4.09 3.79
N THR A 498 33.40 -3.49 2.61
CA THR A 498 34.52 -3.16 1.69
C THR A 498 34.89 -1.70 1.81
#